data_a468c9e5451641e8db7eea0611aa89ff
#
_entry.id   a468c9e5451641e8db7eea0611aa89ff
#
_cell.length_a   1.000
_cell.length_b   1.000
_cell.length_c   1.000
_cell.angle_alpha   90.00
_cell.angle_beta   90.00
_cell.angle_gamma   90.00
#
_symmetry.space_group_name_H-M   'P 1'
#
loop_
_entity.id
_entity.type
_entity.pdbx_description
1 polymer ?
#
loop_
_entity_poly.entity_id
_entity_poly.type
_entity_poly.pdbx_seq_one_letter_code
_entity_poly.pdbx_strand_id
1 'polypeptide(L)'
;MKIYFSLTLFTCKALLKNIKSLILLIMIPALFLLGAGIIISQTMQGEEKVNRFPVAIVDKDDTAQTKYVIEQLTEGKLRKIMKPLYTNEEKAKQLLQQNKVAAIVTLPKGFSHDIAHGKNQPLHVIGNSNKPLQSQLFRYVMESAADYTSAAQSGINTVDAFLEKENVSDEKRRAEFKKSLVTFGLHVLDRGSLFDEQVETSFFQQDMKQYYVLSFAALLLMIWSYGGWLLASETQTSPVLDRMKTRGVSFLRIYLAQLTALFVLLLPVSVVLFGSLIKGLKLPVTGTYGELFLGISESLFAFLCLFLLLRVLFLSQKAYQLTGMLFILLSAILSGHVVPVVYLPDWASGFQKWSLNTRVLELLFYEFDGYNTNEAFLYLKSILITAAGSFVFAVGYVMTLQRRWRK
;
A
#
# COMPACT_ATOMS: atom_id res chain seq x y z
N MET A 1 -42.40 0.72 -12.98
CA MET A 1 -41.28 0.28 -13.85
C MET A 1 -41.10 1.15 -15.09
N LYS A 2 -42.10 1.42 -15.91
CA LYS A 2 -41.99 2.23 -17.15
C LYS A 2 -41.34 3.60 -16.96
N ILE A 3 -41.73 4.35 -15.93
CA ILE A 3 -41.16 5.71 -15.63
C ILE A 3 -39.67 5.64 -15.30
N TYR A 4 -39.25 4.67 -14.50
CA TYR A 4 -37.85 4.47 -14.14
C TYR A 4 -36.99 4.19 -15.37
N PHE A 5 -37.37 3.24 -16.19
CA PHE A 5 -36.67 2.90 -17.42
C PHE A 5 -36.59 4.08 -18.40
N SER A 6 -37.71 4.82 -18.57
CA SER A 6 -37.71 6.04 -19.39
C SER A 6 -36.76 7.12 -18.86
N LEU A 7 -36.67 7.29 -17.53
CA LEU A 7 -35.73 8.25 -16.90
C LEU A 7 -34.26 7.81 -17.12
N THR A 8 -33.97 6.52 -16.97
CA THR A 8 -32.62 5.98 -17.24
C THR A 8 -32.22 6.21 -18.68
N LEU A 9 -33.10 5.88 -19.64
CA LEU A 9 -32.85 6.12 -21.07
C LEU A 9 -32.67 7.61 -21.38
N PHE A 10 -33.51 8.46 -20.77
CA PHE A 10 -33.38 9.92 -20.92
C PHE A 10 -32.02 10.40 -20.41
N THR A 11 -31.59 9.94 -19.22
CA THR A 11 -30.29 10.31 -18.66
C THR A 11 -29.14 9.82 -19.54
N CYS A 12 -29.18 8.57 -20.02
CA CYS A 12 -28.19 8.05 -20.95
C CYS A 12 -28.11 8.91 -22.23
N LYS A 13 -29.27 9.21 -22.86
CA LYS A 13 -29.31 10.05 -24.06
C LYS A 13 -28.79 11.48 -23.80
N ALA A 14 -29.11 12.06 -22.63
CA ALA A 14 -28.65 13.40 -22.26
C ALA A 14 -27.12 13.43 -22.07
N LEU A 15 -26.56 12.42 -21.42
CA LEU A 15 -25.10 12.27 -21.25
C LEU A 15 -24.39 12.03 -22.59
N LEU A 16 -24.95 11.17 -23.45
CA LEU A 16 -24.41 10.90 -24.78
C LEU A 16 -24.54 12.13 -25.73
N LYS A 17 -25.58 12.94 -25.58
CA LYS A 17 -25.69 14.19 -26.32
C LYS A 17 -24.57 15.16 -25.95
N ASN A 18 -24.07 15.09 -24.73
CA ASN A 18 -22.94 15.89 -24.25
C ASN A 18 -21.60 15.10 -24.37
N ILE A 19 -21.45 14.43 -25.53
CA ILE A 19 -20.34 13.48 -25.79
C ILE A 19 -18.96 14.14 -25.58
N LYS A 20 -18.82 15.42 -25.91
CA LYS A 20 -17.57 16.17 -25.69
C LYS A 20 -17.16 16.18 -24.22
N SER A 21 -18.09 16.53 -23.31
CA SER A 21 -17.83 16.53 -21.88
C SER A 21 -17.57 15.11 -21.34
N LEU A 22 -18.27 14.12 -21.88
CA LEU A 22 -18.05 12.71 -21.51
C LEU A 22 -16.65 12.22 -21.94
N ILE A 23 -16.23 12.53 -23.17
CA ILE A 23 -14.89 12.21 -23.68
C ILE A 23 -13.82 12.93 -22.83
N LEU A 24 -14.01 14.21 -22.55
CA LEU A 24 -13.08 14.96 -21.70
C LEU A 24 -12.97 14.36 -20.29
N LEU A 25 -14.09 13.96 -19.68
CA LEU A 25 -14.11 13.27 -18.38
C LEU A 25 -13.31 11.96 -18.40
N ILE A 26 -13.41 11.20 -19.49
CA ILE A 26 -12.73 9.90 -19.60
C ILE A 26 -11.24 10.11 -19.95
N MET A 27 -10.96 10.94 -20.96
CA MET A 27 -9.63 11.04 -21.55
C MET A 27 -8.66 11.89 -20.73
N ILE A 28 -9.09 13.02 -20.14
CA ILE A 28 -8.16 13.92 -19.43
C ILE A 28 -7.53 13.22 -18.21
N PRO A 29 -8.29 12.61 -17.28
CA PRO A 29 -7.68 11.90 -16.17
C PRO A 29 -6.85 10.70 -16.63
N ALA A 30 -7.30 9.97 -17.66
CA ALA A 30 -6.57 8.83 -18.20
C ALA A 30 -5.22 9.26 -18.78
N LEU A 31 -5.17 10.32 -19.60
CA LEU A 31 -3.93 10.86 -20.17
C LEU A 31 -2.99 11.39 -19.08
N PHE A 32 -3.53 12.08 -18.08
CA PHE A 32 -2.75 12.59 -16.97
C PHE A 32 -2.10 11.46 -16.17
N LEU A 33 -2.86 10.42 -15.81
CA LEU A 33 -2.36 9.28 -15.05
C LEU A 33 -1.42 8.40 -15.89
N LEU A 34 -1.67 8.24 -17.19
CA LEU A 34 -0.72 7.58 -18.11
C LEU A 34 0.59 8.36 -18.20
N GLY A 35 0.54 9.67 -18.33
CA GLY A 35 1.72 10.53 -18.33
C GLY A 35 2.51 10.43 -17.04
N ALA A 36 1.83 10.49 -15.89
CA ALA A 36 2.45 10.30 -14.58
C ALA A 36 3.08 8.89 -14.45
N GLY A 37 2.40 7.86 -14.92
CA GLY A 37 2.90 6.49 -14.93
C GLY A 37 4.15 6.32 -15.78
N ILE A 38 4.23 6.96 -16.95
CA ILE A 38 5.42 6.95 -17.82
C ILE A 38 6.60 7.64 -17.10
N ILE A 39 6.37 8.82 -16.51
CA ILE A 39 7.40 9.56 -15.77
C ILE A 39 7.94 8.73 -14.61
N ILE A 40 7.06 8.16 -13.79
CA ILE A 40 7.43 7.29 -12.67
C ILE A 40 8.21 6.08 -13.18
N SER A 41 7.72 5.42 -14.24
CA SER A 41 8.40 4.25 -14.84
C SER A 41 9.80 4.60 -15.33
N GLN A 42 10.00 5.74 -15.98
CA GLN A 42 11.33 6.16 -16.45
C GLN A 42 12.26 6.52 -15.29
N THR A 43 11.75 7.19 -14.26
CA THR A 43 12.54 7.56 -13.08
C THR A 43 12.96 6.32 -12.28
N MET A 44 12.10 5.29 -12.24
CA MET A 44 12.37 4.05 -11.51
C MET A 44 13.17 3.02 -12.32
N GLN A 45 13.19 3.08 -13.66
CA GLN A 45 14.02 2.19 -14.49
C GLN A 45 15.54 2.34 -14.23
N GLY A 46 15.96 3.48 -13.67
CA GLY A 46 17.32 3.69 -13.19
C GLY A 46 17.66 2.97 -11.88
N GLU A 47 16.68 2.44 -11.15
CA GLU A 47 16.83 1.86 -9.80
C GLU A 47 16.53 0.36 -9.70
N GLU A 48 16.30 -0.34 -10.80
CA GLU A 48 16.05 -1.80 -10.81
C GLU A 48 17.26 -2.68 -10.36
N LYS A 49 18.41 -2.10 -10.20
CA LYS A 49 19.39 -2.60 -9.23
C LYS A 49 19.14 -1.76 -7.97
N VAL A 50 18.63 -2.38 -6.91
CA VAL A 50 18.83 -1.85 -5.55
C VAL A 50 20.30 -1.48 -5.50
N ASN A 51 20.60 -0.20 -5.78
CA ASN A 51 21.97 0.26 -5.84
C ASN A 51 22.49 0.04 -4.44
N ARG A 52 23.37 -0.96 -4.31
CA ARG A 52 23.99 -1.32 -3.05
C ARG A 52 24.47 -0.04 -2.41
N PHE A 53 23.80 0.38 -1.35
CA PHE A 53 24.22 1.60 -0.69
C PHE A 53 25.49 1.33 0.15
N PRO A 54 26.48 2.19 0.04
CA PRO A 54 27.71 2.01 0.80
C PRO A 54 27.48 2.32 2.29
N VAL A 55 27.98 1.43 3.14
CA VAL A 55 27.98 1.53 4.60
C VAL A 55 29.41 1.47 5.08
N ALA A 56 29.83 2.46 5.88
CA ALA A 56 31.16 2.47 6.47
C ALA A 56 31.19 1.59 7.73
N ILE A 57 32.15 0.68 7.79
CA ILE A 57 32.38 -0.20 8.93
C ILE A 57 33.68 0.19 9.59
N VAL A 58 33.61 0.54 10.87
CA VAL A 58 34.73 0.91 11.73
C VAL A 58 34.91 -0.17 12.78
N ASP A 59 35.93 -1.00 12.64
CA ASP A 59 36.27 -2.03 13.61
C ASP A 59 37.42 -1.50 14.52
N LYS A 60 37.10 -1.26 15.79
CA LYS A 60 38.09 -0.80 16.80
C LYS A 60 38.66 -1.97 17.60
N ASP A 61 38.11 -3.15 17.46
CA ASP A 61 38.56 -4.36 18.15
C ASP A 61 39.63 -5.12 17.37
N ASP A 62 39.53 -5.06 16.02
CA ASP A 62 40.47 -5.65 15.03
C ASP A 62 40.85 -7.12 15.35
N THR A 63 39.88 -7.91 15.80
CA THR A 63 40.11 -9.32 16.12
C THR A 63 39.65 -10.23 14.96
N ALA A 64 40.08 -11.49 14.96
CA ALA A 64 39.61 -12.47 13.99
C ALA A 64 38.08 -12.72 14.12
N GLN A 65 37.57 -12.60 15.35
CA GLN A 65 36.15 -12.77 15.67
C GLN A 65 35.31 -11.63 15.09
N THR A 66 35.76 -10.36 15.23
CA THR A 66 35.03 -9.22 14.62
C THR A 66 35.06 -9.29 13.12
N LYS A 67 36.16 -9.67 12.51
CA LYS A 67 36.25 -9.88 11.06
C LYS A 67 35.25 -10.93 10.58
N TYR A 68 35.14 -12.06 11.28
CA TYR A 68 34.16 -13.11 10.97
C TYR A 68 32.71 -12.60 11.10
N VAL A 69 32.38 -11.88 12.19
CA VAL A 69 31.04 -11.31 12.38
C VAL A 69 30.70 -10.29 11.27
N ILE A 70 31.66 -9.46 10.90
CA ILE A 70 31.47 -8.49 9.82
C ILE A 70 31.28 -9.20 8.48
N GLU A 71 32.06 -10.25 8.21
CA GLU A 71 31.93 -11.06 7.00
C GLU A 71 30.54 -11.71 6.92
N GLN A 72 30.05 -12.30 8.00
CA GLN A 72 28.72 -12.88 8.08
C GLN A 72 27.61 -11.83 7.91
N LEU A 73 27.78 -10.64 8.49
CA LEU A 73 26.84 -9.51 8.30
C LEU A 73 26.84 -9.00 6.86
N THR A 74 27.95 -9.13 6.15
CA THR A 74 28.12 -8.60 4.79
C THR A 74 27.93 -9.65 3.69
N GLU A 75 27.84 -10.93 4.04
CA GLU A 75 27.52 -12.03 3.14
C GLU A 75 26.02 -12.29 3.03
N GLY A 76 25.59 -13.16 2.15
CA GLY A 76 24.21 -13.56 1.98
C GLY A 76 23.32 -12.49 1.34
N LYS A 77 22.09 -12.35 1.86
CA LYS A 77 21.07 -11.43 1.30
C LYS A 77 21.45 -9.96 1.47
N LEU A 78 22.21 -9.61 2.52
CA LEU A 78 22.62 -8.22 2.78
C LEU A 78 23.62 -7.70 1.75
N ARG A 79 24.45 -8.56 1.16
CA ARG A 79 25.34 -8.22 0.04
C ARG A 79 24.59 -7.73 -1.20
N LYS A 80 23.32 -8.09 -1.34
CA LYS A 80 22.48 -7.60 -2.43
C LYS A 80 22.03 -6.16 -2.22
N ILE A 81 21.99 -5.70 -0.97
CA ILE A 81 21.41 -4.41 -0.57
C ILE A 81 22.49 -3.40 -0.21
N MET A 82 23.60 -3.83 0.41
CA MET A 82 24.66 -2.93 0.89
C MET A 82 26.04 -3.28 0.34
N LYS A 83 26.91 -2.25 0.27
CA LYS A 83 28.33 -2.37 -0.05
C LYS A 83 29.15 -1.97 1.17
N PRO A 84 29.80 -2.89 1.88
CA PRO A 84 30.64 -2.56 3.04
C PRO A 84 31.88 -1.81 2.60
N LEU A 85 32.23 -0.74 3.33
CA LEU A 85 33.46 0.02 3.19
C LEU A 85 34.21 0.03 4.52
N TYR A 86 35.29 -0.72 4.59
CA TYR A 86 36.12 -0.79 5.78
C TYR A 86 37.00 0.46 5.86
N THR A 87 36.94 1.17 6.99
CA THR A 87 37.67 2.44 7.16
C THR A 87 37.85 2.80 8.63
N ASN A 88 38.69 3.79 8.92
CA ASN A 88 38.81 4.35 10.26
C ASN A 88 37.69 5.37 10.55
N GLU A 89 37.53 5.74 11.82
CA GLU A 89 36.43 6.60 12.29
C GLU A 89 36.43 7.99 11.63
N GLU A 90 37.60 8.57 11.45
CA GLU A 90 37.73 9.91 10.86
C GLU A 90 37.27 9.93 9.41
N LYS A 91 37.72 8.95 8.63
CA LYS A 91 37.37 8.82 7.23
C LYS A 91 35.90 8.41 7.07
N ALA A 92 35.36 7.58 7.99
CA ALA A 92 33.93 7.25 8.00
C ALA A 92 33.04 8.49 8.17
N LYS A 93 33.41 9.38 9.12
CA LYS A 93 32.71 10.66 9.34
C LYS A 93 32.81 11.59 8.12
N GLN A 94 33.98 11.67 7.48
CA GLN A 94 34.12 12.43 6.23
C GLN A 94 33.26 11.90 5.11
N LEU A 95 33.20 10.58 4.91
CA LEU A 95 32.35 9.92 3.90
C LEU A 95 30.85 10.16 4.17
N LEU A 96 30.44 10.17 5.44
CA LEU A 96 29.08 10.50 5.84
C LEU A 96 28.72 11.95 5.50
N GLN A 97 29.58 12.90 5.85
CA GLN A 97 29.37 14.32 5.53
C GLN A 97 29.37 14.60 4.03
N GLN A 98 30.15 13.85 3.26
CA GLN A 98 30.17 13.93 1.79
C GLN A 98 29.00 13.18 1.14
N ASN A 99 28.06 12.63 1.89
CA ASN A 99 26.95 11.80 1.39
C ASN A 99 27.38 10.57 0.59
N LYS A 100 28.61 10.07 0.79
CA LYS A 100 29.14 8.90 0.10
C LYS A 100 28.70 7.58 0.74
N VAL A 101 28.33 7.59 2.02
CA VAL A 101 27.80 6.44 2.75
C VAL A 101 26.42 6.72 3.33
N ALA A 102 25.60 5.67 3.47
CA ALA A 102 24.28 5.76 4.05
C ALA A 102 24.28 5.66 5.58
N ALA A 103 25.26 4.95 6.13
CA ALA A 103 25.42 4.80 7.57
C ALA A 103 26.87 4.46 7.93
N ILE A 104 27.20 4.65 9.20
CA ILE A 104 28.44 4.20 9.83
C ILE A 104 28.07 3.20 10.91
N VAL A 105 28.74 2.04 10.95
CA VAL A 105 28.71 1.10 12.06
C VAL A 105 30.07 1.08 12.72
N THR A 106 30.09 1.20 14.05
CA THR A 106 31.31 1.14 14.85
C THR A 106 31.23 -0.02 15.83
N LEU A 107 32.18 -0.95 15.71
CA LEU A 107 32.41 -2.00 16.68
C LEU A 107 33.40 -1.46 17.73
N PRO A 108 33.04 -1.41 19.02
CA PRO A 108 33.88 -0.86 20.07
C PRO A 108 35.05 -1.81 20.40
N LYS A 109 36.08 -1.27 21.01
CA LYS A 109 37.23 -2.06 21.51
C LYS A 109 36.77 -3.02 22.60
N GLY A 110 37.19 -4.28 22.56
CA GLY A 110 36.80 -5.32 23.51
C GLY A 110 35.50 -6.02 23.18
N PHE A 111 34.88 -5.70 22.05
CA PHE A 111 33.58 -6.28 21.62
C PHE A 111 33.61 -7.83 21.60
N SER A 112 34.65 -8.43 21.04
CA SER A 112 34.78 -9.91 20.96
C SER A 112 34.93 -10.52 22.34
N HIS A 113 35.73 -9.89 23.21
CA HIS A 113 35.92 -10.39 24.57
C HIS A 113 34.61 -10.34 25.38
N ASP A 114 33.88 -9.25 25.29
CA ASP A 114 32.68 -9.06 26.10
C ASP A 114 31.54 -10.01 25.62
N ILE A 115 31.38 -10.19 24.31
CA ILE A 115 30.42 -11.17 23.78
C ILE A 115 30.79 -12.59 24.21
N ALA A 116 32.07 -12.96 24.16
CA ALA A 116 32.53 -14.30 24.59
C ALA A 116 32.27 -14.57 26.08
N HIS A 117 32.13 -13.52 26.90
CA HIS A 117 31.84 -13.60 28.33
C HIS A 117 30.36 -13.29 28.67
N GLY A 118 29.48 -13.29 27.66
CA GLY A 118 28.04 -13.07 27.86
C GLY A 118 27.67 -11.62 28.20
N LYS A 119 28.59 -10.67 28.01
CA LYS A 119 28.31 -9.24 28.22
C LYS A 119 27.81 -8.61 26.93
N ASN A 120 26.69 -7.92 27.03
CA ASN A 120 26.09 -7.22 25.89
C ASN A 120 26.82 -5.89 25.67
N GLN A 121 27.50 -5.73 24.53
CA GLN A 121 28.11 -4.46 24.10
C GLN A 121 27.32 -3.88 22.93
N PRO A 122 26.78 -2.66 23.05
CA PRO A 122 26.01 -2.04 21.99
C PRO A 122 26.89 -1.64 20.80
N LEU A 123 26.42 -1.94 19.59
CA LEU A 123 26.97 -1.40 18.35
C LEU A 123 26.48 0.03 18.15
N HIS A 124 27.40 0.95 17.80
CA HIS A 124 27.03 2.33 17.48
C HIS A 124 26.76 2.48 15.99
N VAL A 125 25.51 2.87 15.66
CA VAL A 125 25.08 3.11 14.28
C VAL A 125 24.72 4.57 14.09
N ILE A 126 25.36 5.24 13.12
CA ILE A 126 25.08 6.64 12.75
C ILE A 126 24.55 6.65 11.33
N GLY A 127 23.28 7.05 11.15
CA GLY A 127 22.64 7.18 9.85
C GLY A 127 22.91 8.52 9.17
N ASN A 128 22.83 8.57 7.85
CA ASN A 128 22.93 9.77 7.05
C ASN A 128 21.55 10.43 6.88
N SER A 129 21.38 11.64 7.41
CA SER A 129 20.12 12.39 7.31
C SER A 129 19.74 12.76 5.87
N ASN A 130 20.72 12.88 4.96
CA ASN A 130 20.49 13.17 3.55
C ASN A 130 20.17 11.92 2.72
N LYS A 131 20.21 10.72 3.33
CA LYS A 131 19.84 9.43 2.75
C LYS A 131 18.88 8.68 3.68
N PRO A 132 17.72 9.25 4.02
CA PRO A 132 16.86 8.77 5.10
C PRO A 132 16.38 7.33 4.88
N LEU A 133 15.96 6.97 3.66
CA LEU A 133 15.48 5.63 3.34
C LEU A 133 16.57 4.57 3.56
N GLN A 134 17.76 4.79 3.01
CA GLN A 134 18.86 3.84 3.11
C GLN A 134 19.36 3.70 4.55
N SER A 135 19.42 4.82 5.28
CA SER A 135 19.77 4.85 6.71
C SER A 135 18.76 4.08 7.55
N GLN A 136 17.47 4.25 7.27
CA GLN A 136 16.40 3.60 8.01
C GLN A 136 16.35 2.09 7.72
N LEU A 137 16.49 1.69 6.45
CA LEU A 137 16.63 0.26 6.08
C LEU A 137 17.81 -0.39 6.79
N PHE A 138 18.96 0.29 6.82
CA PHE A 138 20.13 -0.21 7.50
C PHE A 138 19.91 -0.33 9.01
N ARG A 139 19.25 0.65 9.63
CA ARG A 139 18.88 0.61 11.04
C ARG A 139 17.98 -0.58 11.36
N TYR A 140 16.94 -0.86 10.58
CA TYR A 140 16.06 -2.02 10.78
C TYR A 140 16.82 -3.35 10.68
N VAL A 141 17.76 -3.45 9.75
CA VAL A 141 18.63 -4.63 9.64
C VAL A 141 19.47 -4.82 10.89
N MET A 142 20.05 -3.73 11.41
CA MET A 142 20.89 -3.78 12.61
C MET A 142 20.07 -4.04 13.88
N GLU A 143 18.89 -3.43 14.03
CA GLU A 143 17.95 -3.72 15.13
C GLU A 143 17.54 -5.19 15.12
N SER A 144 17.15 -5.73 13.98
CA SER A 144 16.82 -7.15 13.82
C SER A 144 18.00 -8.06 14.18
N ALA A 145 19.22 -7.72 13.77
CA ALA A 145 20.42 -8.49 14.13
C ALA A 145 20.71 -8.45 15.65
N ALA A 146 20.49 -7.30 16.29
CA ALA A 146 20.63 -7.13 17.72
C ALA A 146 19.60 -7.97 18.50
N ASP A 147 18.34 -7.97 18.08
CA ASP A 147 17.26 -8.77 18.70
C ASP A 147 17.55 -10.26 18.63
N TYR A 148 18.01 -10.76 17.49
CA TYR A 148 18.40 -12.18 17.36
C TYR A 148 19.60 -12.53 18.24
N THR A 149 20.60 -11.65 18.31
CA THR A 149 21.76 -11.85 19.17
C THR A 149 21.36 -11.86 20.64
N SER A 150 20.49 -10.94 21.06
CA SER A 150 19.95 -10.88 22.43
C SER A 150 19.12 -12.12 22.77
N ALA A 151 18.30 -12.62 21.86
CA ALA A 151 17.54 -13.85 22.05
C ALA A 151 18.46 -15.07 22.23
N ALA A 152 19.51 -15.18 21.40
CA ALA A 152 20.50 -16.26 21.51
C ALA A 152 21.25 -16.22 22.84
N GLN A 153 21.72 -15.02 23.26
CA GLN A 153 22.39 -14.83 24.55
C GLN A 153 21.47 -15.18 25.72
N SER A 154 20.19 -14.77 25.64
CA SER A 154 19.19 -15.12 26.66
C SER A 154 19.02 -16.63 26.77
N GLY A 155 18.96 -17.35 25.64
CA GLY A 155 18.92 -18.81 25.59
C GLY A 155 20.15 -19.45 26.23
N ILE A 156 21.35 -18.98 25.87
CA ILE A 156 22.63 -19.49 26.44
C ILE A 156 22.69 -19.24 27.94
N ASN A 157 22.37 -18.05 28.39
CA ASN A 157 22.38 -17.68 29.81
C ASN A 157 21.34 -18.49 30.61
N THR A 158 20.19 -18.78 30.00
CA THR A 158 19.16 -19.64 30.62
C THR A 158 19.67 -21.05 30.84
N VAL A 159 20.33 -21.65 29.85
CA VAL A 159 20.94 -22.98 29.97
C VAL A 159 21.99 -23.00 31.08
N ASP A 160 22.87 -21.99 31.09
CA ASP A 160 23.91 -21.89 32.12
C ASP A 160 23.35 -21.73 33.56
N ALA A 161 22.33 -20.89 33.73
CA ALA A 161 21.64 -20.71 34.98
C ALA A 161 20.93 -21.99 35.49
N PHE A 162 20.37 -22.79 34.60
CA PHE A 162 19.78 -24.10 34.96
C PHE A 162 20.86 -25.07 35.37
N LEU A 163 21.99 -25.17 34.70
CA LEU A 163 23.10 -26.05 35.02
C LEU A 163 23.73 -25.68 36.38
N GLU A 164 23.80 -24.39 36.68
CA GLU A 164 24.24 -23.89 37.98
C GLU A 164 23.28 -24.29 39.13
N LYS A 165 21.97 -24.14 38.90
CA LYS A 165 20.95 -24.48 39.88
C LYS A 165 20.91 -25.99 40.18
N GLU A 166 21.18 -26.83 39.21
CA GLU A 166 21.26 -28.31 39.35
C GLU A 166 22.60 -28.78 39.91
N ASN A 167 23.50 -27.89 40.36
CA ASN A 167 24.83 -28.23 40.90
C ASN A 167 25.65 -29.16 40.01
N VAL A 168 25.57 -28.97 38.67
CA VAL A 168 26.34 -29.72 37.70
C VAL A 168 27.83 -29.37 37.85
N SER A 169 28.74 -30.35 37.74
CA SER A 169 30.17 -30.11 37.87
C SER A 169 30.65 -29.05 36.87
N ASP A 170 31.59 -28.19 37.30
CA ASP A 170 32.14 -27.09 36.50
C ASP A 170 32.62 -27.51 35.12
N GLU A 171 33.14 -28.71 35.01
CA GLU A 171 33.65 -29.27 33.75
C GLU A 171 32.51 -29.56 32.75
N LYS A 172 31.41 -30.16 33.21
CA LYS A 172 30.21 -30.39 32.41
C LYS A 172 29.51 -29.10 32.07
N ARG A 173 29.41 -28.15 33.02
CA ARG A 173 28.83 -26.84 32.85
C ARG A 173 29.55 -26.09 31.72
N ARG A 174 30.90 -26.04 31.72
CA ARG A 174 31.71 -25.43 30.64
C ARG A 174 31.50 -26.10 29.29
N ALA A 175 31.38 -27.42 29.26
CA ALA A 175 31.17 -28.18 28.04
C ALA A 175 29.79 -27.88 27.41
N GLU A 176 28.73 -27.88 28.24
CA GLU A 176 27.36 -27.56 27.77
C GLU A 176 27.19 -26.07 27.43
N PHE A 177 27.84 -25.17 28.17
CA PHE A 177 27.89 -23.75 27.81
C PHE A 177 28.54 -23.54 26.43
N LYS A 178 29.69 -24.18 26.18
CA LYS A 178 30.36 -24.12 24.88
C LYS A 178 29.49 -24.70 23.76
N LYS A 179 28.78 -25.79 24.02
CA LYS A 179 27.86 -26.41 23.08
C LYS A 179 26.67 -25.50 22.79
N SER A 180 26.09 -24.88 23.82
CA SER A 180 25.00 -23.93 23.69
C SER A 180 25.46 -22.71 22.87
N LEU A 181 26.65 -22.21 23.12
CA LEU A 181 27.23 -21.08 22.38
C LEU A 181 27.38 -21.40 20.89
N VAL A 182 27.82 -22.60 20.54
CA VAL A 182 27.91 -23.08 19.16
C VAL A 182 26.51 -23.26 18.57
N THR A 183 25.61 -23.95 19.28
CA THR A 183 24.26 -24.25 18.78
C THR A 183 23.44 -22.98 18.54
N PHE A 184 23.33 -22.11 19.53
CA PHE A 184 22.56 -20.86 19.39
C PHE A 184 23.27 -19.87 18.45
N GLY A 185 24.63 -19.83 18.45
CA GLY A 185 25.41 -19.03 17.52
C GLY A 185 25.21 -19.45 16.08
N LEU A 186 25.25 -20.75 15.78
CA LEU A 186 24.98 -21.28 14.44
C LEU A 186 23.54 -20.97 14.00
N HIS A 187 22.55 -21.09 14.90
CA HIS A 187 21.17 -20.76 14.58
C HIS A 187 20.98 -19.27 14.27
N VAL A 188 21.70 -18.37 14.94
CA VAL A 188 21.68 -16.93 14.62
C VAL A 188 22.33 -16.67 13.27
N LEU A 189 23.37 -17.41 12.92
CA LEU A 189 24.10 -17.26 11.66
C LEU A 189 23.34 -17.93 10.48
N ASP A 190 22.69 -19.07 10.73
CA ASP A 190 21.89 -19.80 9.72
C ASP A 190 20.41 -19.38 9.73
N ARG A 191 20.19 -18.11 9.92
CA ARG A 191 18.89 -17.44 9.96
C ARG A 191 17.99 -17.76 8.74
N GLY A 192 18.59 -18.11 7.61
CA GLY A 192 17.89 -18.45 6.37
C GLY A 192 17.23 -19.83 6.36
N SER A 193 17.65 -20.77 7.23
CA SER A 193 17.09 -22.13 7.30
C SER A 193 16.00 -22.29 8.36
N LEU A 194 15.95 -21.39 9.35
CA LEU A 194 14.95 -21.42 10.43
C LEU A 194 13.58 -20.89 10.03
N PHE A 195 13.53 -20.08 8.99
CA PHE A 195 12.30 -19.60 8.40
C PHE A 195 12.21 -20.23 7.01
N ASP A 196 11.30 -21.17 6.86
CA ASP A 196 10.72 -21.41 5.56
C ASP A 196 10.09 -20.05 5.17
N GLU A 197 10.87 -19.26 4.40
CA GLU A 197 10.38 -18.03 3.82
C GLU A 197 9.26 -18.44 2.85
N GLN A 198 8.11 -18.75 3.36
CA GLN A 198 6.91 -18.38 2.66
C GLN A 198 6.96 -16.86 2.64
N VAL A 199 7.58 -16.36 1.59
CA VAL A 199 7.48 -14.97 1.25
C VAL A 199 6.01 -14.76 0.99
N GLU A 200 5.25 -14.46 2.04
CA GLU A 200 3.99 -13.76 1.84
C GLU A 200 4.43 -12.53 1.07
N THR A 201 4.12 -12.54 -0.21
CA THR A 201 4.41 -11.42 -1.10
C THR A 201 3.71 -10.22 -0.48
N SER A 202 4.44 -9.53 0.38
CA SER A 202 3.97 -8.23 0.84
C SER A 202 3.83 -7.36 -0.41
N PHE A 203 2.95 -6.38 -0.40
CA PHE A 203 2.77 -5.38 -1.46
C PHE A 203 4.07 -4.82 -2.08
N PHE A 204 5.23 -5.14 -1.51
CA PHE A 204 6.57 -4.64 -1.82
C PHE A 204 7.41 -5.50 -2.76
N GLN A 205 7.06 -6.75 -2.97
CA GLN A 205 7.75 -7.58 -3.98
C GLN A 205 7.18 -7.39 -5.38
N GLN A 206 6.07 -6.68 -5.47
CA GLN A 206 5.49 -6.32 -6.75
C GLN A 206 6.37 -5.32 -7.48
N ASP A 207 6.49 -5.50 -8.79
CA ASP A 207 7.07 -4.50 -9.67
C ASP A 207 6.35 -3.16 -9.39
N MET A 208 7.10 -2.14 -8.96
CA MET A 208 6.56 -0.81 -8.68
C MET A 208 5.73 -0.26 -9.86
N LYS A 209 6.03 -0.70 -11.08
CA LYS A 209 5.24 -0.36 -12.27
C LYS A 209 3.84 -0.93 -12.18
N GLN A 210 3.71 -2.21 -11.81
CA GLN A 210 2.42 -2.86 -11.63
C GLN A 210 1.62 -2.20 -10.52
N TYR A 211 2.28 -1.89 -9.40
CA TYR A 211 1.67 -1.16 -8.28
C TYR A 211 1.01 0.14 -8.76
N TYR A 212 1.77 1.01 -9.43
CA TYR A 212 1.23 2.32 -9.86
C TYR A 212 0.20 2.19 -10.99
N VAL A 213 0.34 1.21 -11.87
CA VAL A 213 -0.67 0.94 -12.90
C VAL A 213 -2.02 0.59 -12.30
N LEU A 214 -2.05 -0.34 -11.34
CA LEU A 214 -3.29 -0.74 -10.67
C LEU A 214 -3.84 0.36 -9.77
N SER A 215 -2.97 1.08 -9.05
CA SER A 215 -3.35 2.26 -8.27
C SER A 215 -4.01 3.33 -9.13
N PHE A 216 -3.45 3.66 -10.28
CA PHE A 216 -4.01 4.63 -11.19
C PHE A 216 -5.31 4.16 -11.85
N ALA A 217 -5.42 2.86 -12.15
CA ALA A 217 -6.67 2.30 -12.66
C ALA A 217 -7.80 2.41 -11.62
N ALA A 218 -7.52 2.13 -10.35
CA ALA A 218 -8.48 2.34 -9.26
C ALA A 218 -8.88 3.81 -9.09
N LEU A 219 -7.90 4.73 -9.16
CA LEU A 219 -8.16 6.17 -9.13
C LEU A 219 -9.02 6.63 -10.31
N LEU A 220 -8.84 6.07 -11.50
CA LEU A 220 -9.68 6.39 -12.67
C LEU A 220 -11.13 6.00 -12.42
N LEU A 221 -11.40 4.82 -11.87
CA LEU A 221 -12.77 4.42 -11.50
C LEU A 221 -13.41 5.44 -10.53
N MET A 222 -12.65 5.89 -9.55
CA MET A 222 -13.11 6.89 -8.58
C MET A 222 -13.38 8.25 -9.24
N ILE A 223 -12.44 8.76 -10.05
CA ILE A 223 -12.57 10.06 -10.75
C ILE A 223 -13.72 10.02 -11.75
N TRP A 224 -13.87 8.94 -12.50
CA TRP A 224 -14.98 8.79 -13.45
C TRP A 224 -16.33 8.73 -12.75
N SER A 225 -16.41 8.06 -11.60
CA SER A 225 -17.64 8.01 -10.80
C SER A 225 -18.02 9.40 -10.29
N TYR A 226 -17.06 10.17 -9.76
CA TYR A 226 -17.25 11.55 -9.31
C TYR A 226 -17.69 12.46 -10.43
N GLY A 227 -16.94 12.48 -11.54
CA GLY A 227 -17.23 13.33 -12.68
C GLY A 227 -18.51 12.95 -13.43
N GLY A 228 -18.83 11.64 -13.43
CA GLY A 228 -20.11 11.16 -13.94
C GLY A 228 -21.30 11.79 -13.21
N TRP A 229 -21.25 11.87 -11.88
CA TRP A 229 -22.28 12.56 -11.10
C TRP A 229 -22.33 14.06 -11.35
N LEU A 230 -21.18 14.72 -11.62
CA LEU A 230 -21.16 16.12 -12.04
C LEU A 230 -21.90 16.30 -13.37
N LEU A 231 -21.57 15.51 -14.38
CA LEU A 231 -22.24 15.58 -15.68
C LEU A 231 -23.73 15.22 -15.60
N ALA A 232 -24.09 14.19 -14.82
CA ALA A 232 -25.50 13.85 -14.63
C ALA A 232 -26.29 14.98 -13.97
N SER A 233 -25.67 15.75 -13.05
CA SER A 233 -26.33 16.89 -12.43
C SER A 233 -26.53 18.05 -13.40
N GLU A 234 -25.68 18.27 -14.36
CA GLU A 234 -25.81 19.31 -15.39
C GLU A 234 -26.94 19.02 -16.38
N THR A 235 -27.25 17.75 -16.62
CA THR A 235 -28.35 17.36 -17.51
C THR A 235 -29.74 17.70 -16.94
N GLN A 236 -29.84 17.98 -15.66
CA GLN A 236 -31.07 18.25 -14.95
C GLN A 236 -31.10 19.71 -14.45
N THR A 237 -31.35 20.61 -15.36
CA THR A 237 -31.58 22.02 -14.99
C THR A 237 -32.81 22.20 -14.09
N SER A 238 -32.85 23.26 -13.28
CA SER A 238 -33.98 23.54 -12.36
C SER A 238 -35.33 23.40 -13.02
N PRO A 239 -35.59 23.98 -14.24
CA PRO A 239 -36.86 23.83 -14.91
C PRO A 239 -37.27 22.39 -15.26
N VAL A 240 -36.28 21.51 -15.57
CA VAL A 240 -36.55 20.11 -15.86
C VAL A 240 -36.94 19.36 -14.59
N LEU A 241 -36.23 19.61 -13.50
CA LEU A 241 -36.54 19.04 -12.18
C LEU A 241 -37.92 19.45 -11.70
N ASP A 242 -38.30 20.73 -11.86
CA ASP A 242 -39.60 21.25 -11.44
C ASP A 242 -40.75 20.63 -12.24
N ARG A 243 -40.59 20.46 -13.55
CA ARG A 243 -41.55 19.71 -14.40
C ARG A 243 -41.65 18.24 -14.01
N MET A 244 -40.57 17.58 -13.60
CA MET A 244 -40.62 16.23 -13.10
C MET A 244 -41.34 16.12 -11.78
N LYS A 245 -41.14 17.09 -10.87
CA LYS A 245 -41.83 17.18 -9.59
C LYS A 245 -43.34 17.37 -9.78
N THR A 246 -43.77 18.28 -10.65
CA THR A 246 -45.19 18.52 -10.92
C THR A 246 -45.88 17.28 -11.52
N ARG A 247 -45.14 16.40 -12.18
CA ARG A 247 -45.63 15.10 -12.68
C ARG A 247 -45.53 13.97 -11.66
N GLY A 248 -45.20 14.25 -10.39
CA GLY A 248 -45.15 13.26 -9.33
C GLY A 248 -43.93 12.33 -9.36
N VAL A 249 -42.88 12.70 -10.09
CA VAL A 249 -41.63 11.92 -10.11
C VAL A 249 -40.87 12.20 -8.81
N SER A 250 -40.59 11.15 -8.04
CA SER A 250 -39.85 11.27 -6.80
C SER A 250 -38.34 11.48 -7.05
N PHE A 251 -37.68 12.26 -6.18
CA PHE A 251 -36.21 12.46 -6.23
C PHE A 251 -35.45 11.13 -6.21
N LEU A 252 -35.92 10.17 -5.41
CA LEU A 252 -35.31 8.86 -5.34
C LEU A 252 -35.26 8.18 -6.72
N ARG A 253 -36.36 8.24 -7.49
CA ARG A 253 -36.40 7.66 -8.84
C ARG A 253 -35.42 8.35 -9.79
N ILE A 254 -35.24 9.65 -9.64
CA ILE A 254 -34.30 10.43 -10.44
C ILE A 254 -32.86 9.99 -10.14
N TYR A 255 -32.45 9.94 -8.86
CA TYR A 255 -31.11 9.53 -8.48
C TYR A 255 -30.81 8.06 -8.82
N LEU A 256 -31.78 7.15 -8.65
CA LEU A 256 -31.62 5.77 -9.06
C LEU A 256 -31.47 5.61 -10.59
N ALA A 257 -32.23 6.39 -11.37
CA ALA A 257 -32.10 6.39 -12.82
C ALA A 257 -30.74 6.93 -13.27
N GLN A 258 -30.22 7.97 -12.62
CA GLN A 258 -28.88 8.50 -12.85
C GLN A 258 -27.80 7.48 -12.49
N LEU A 259 -27.88 6.85 -11.32
CA LEU A 259 -26.94 5.81 -10.88
C LEU A 259 -26.84 4.68 -11.91
N THR A 260 -27.99 4.18 -12.35
CA THR A 260 -28.04 3.10 -13.35
C THR A 260 -27.50 3.56 -14.71
N ALA A 261 -27.83 4.77 -15.14
CA ALA A 261 -27.33 5.33 -16.39
C ALA A 261 -25.79 5.49 -16.37
N LEU A 262 -25.25 6.01 -15.27
CA LEU A 262 -23.80 6.16 -15.09
C LEU A 262 -23.10 4.79 -15.05
N PHE A 263 -23.65 3.82 -14.32
CA PHE A 263 -23.08 2.48 -14.27
C PHE A 263 -23.05 1.84 -15.68
N VAL A 264 -24.16 1.89 -16.42
CA VAL A 264 -24.25 1.33 -17.78
C VAL A 264 -23.29 2.02 -18.77
N LEU A 265 -23.05 3.33 -18.63
CA LEU A 265 -22.13 4.07 -19.51
C LEU A 265 -20.67 3.90 -19.14
N LEU A 266 -20.33 3.88 -17.85
CA LEU A 266 -18.93 3.81 -17.40
C LEU A 266 -18.39 2.38 -17.34
N LEU A 267 -19.23 1.37 -17.14
CA LEU A 267 -18.78 -0.02 -17.07
C LEU A 267 -18.04 -0.49 -18.35
N PRO A 268 -18.55 -0.28 -19.58
CA PRO A 268 -17.81 -0.64 -20.78
C PRO A 268 -16.45 0.07 -20.89
N VAL A 269 -16.38 1.33 -20.49
CA VAL A 269 -15.14 2.11 -20.49
C VAL A 269 -14.14 1.50 -19.52
N SER A 270 -14.60 1.11 -18.32
CA SER A 270 -13.76 0.46 -17.31
C SER A 270 -13.22 -0.88 -17.82
N VAL A 271 -14.08 -1.69 -18.43
CA VAL A 271 -13.65 -2.99 -19.03
C VAL A 271 -12.63 -2.79 -20.14
N VAL A 272 -12.81 -1.79 -21.00
CA VAL A 272 -11.83 -1.45 -22.06
C VAL A 272 -10.51 -1.00 -21.45
N LEU A 273 -10.53 -0.19 -20.37
CA LEU A 273 -9.33 0.23 -19.66
C LEU A 273 -8.56 -1.00 -19.16
N PHE A 274 -9.18 -1.85 -18.35
CA PHE A 274 -8.49 -3.03 -17.79
C PHE A 274 -8.04 -4.02 -18.87
N GLY A 275 -8.86 -4.24 -19.90
CA GLY A 275 -8.48 -5.05 -21.06
C GLY A 275 -7.25 -4.48 -21.82
N SER A 276 -7.13 -3.16 -21.93
CA SER A 276 -5.97 -2.51 -22.53
C SER A 276 -4.72 -2.62 -21.66
N LEU A 277 -4.87 -2.53 -20.34
CA LEU A 277 -3.76 -2.72 -19.40
C LEU A 277 -3.23 -4.16 -19.43
N ILE A 278 -4.12 -5.15 -19.45
CA ILE A 278 -3.75 -6.58 -19.56
C ILE A 278 -2.96 -6.84 -20.84
N LYS A 279 -3.48 -6.39 -21.98
CA LYS A 279 -2.82 -6.61 -23.28
C LYS A 279 -1.57 -5.77 -23.47
N GLY A 280 -1.62 -4.49 -23.09
CA GLY A 280 -0.52 -3.54 -23.32
C GLY A 280 0.67 -3.75 -22.42
N LEU A 281 0.44 -4.07 -21.16
CA LEU A 281 1.48 -4.27 -20.14
C LEU A 281 1.75 -5.75 -19.84
N LYS A 282 1.02 -6.66 -20.50
CA LYS A 282 1.13 -8.12 -20.27
C LYS A 282 0.97 -8.49 -18.80
N LEU A 283 0.06 -7.81 -18.10
CA LEU A 283 -0.19 -8.10 -16.69
C LEU A 283 -0.75 -9.52 -16.54
N PRO A 284 -0.19 -10.33 -15.64
CA PRO A 284 -0.74 -11.64 -15.33
C PRO A 284 -2.12 -11.48 -14.70
N VAL A 285 -3.07 -12.30 -15.07
CA VAL A 285 -4.39 -12.41 -14.41
C VAL A 285 -4.40 -13.76 -13.73
N THR A 286 -4.51 -13.79 -12.43
CA THR A 286 -4.41 -15.02 -11.63
C THR A 286 -5.76 -15.73 -11.50
N GLY A 287 -6.85 -14.95 -11.47
CA GLY A 287 -8.20 -15.44 -11.43
C GLY A 287 -8.82 -15.67 -12.81
N THR A 288 -10.11 -15.89 -12.85
CA THR A 288 -10.86 -15.95 -14.10
C THR A 288 -11.21 -14.54 -14.59
N TYR A 289 -11.31 -14.35 -15.92
CA TYR A 289 -11.80 -13.06 -16.46
C TYR A 289 -13.20 -12.67 -15.96
N GLY A 290 -14.00 -13.67 -15.53
CA GLY A 290 -15.30 -13.45 -14.91
C GLY A 290 -15.19 -12.80 -13.53
N GLU A 291 -14.26 -13.25 -12.69
CA GLU A 291 -13.97 -12.68 -11.38
C GLU A 291 -13.48 -11.24 -11.52
N LEU A 292 -12.51 -11.01 -12.40
CA LEU A 292 -12.00 -9.66 -12.71
C LEU A 292 -13.14 -8.72 -13.18
N PHE A 293 -14.02 -9.19 -14.07
CA PHE A 293 -15.17 -8.41 -14.50
C PHE A 293 -16.12 -8.07 -13.35
N LEU A 294 -16.37 -9.02 -12.45
CA LEU A 294 -17.19 -8.79 -11.26
C LEU A 294 -16.51 -7.79 -10.32
N GLY A 295 -15.22 -7.94 -10.05
CA GLY A 295 -14.44 -7.03 -9.20
C GLY A 295 -14.43 -5.59 -9.72
N ILE A 296 -14.21 -5.39 -11.03
CA ILE A 296 -14.29 -4.07 -11.68
C ILE A 296 -15.69 -3.48 -11.56
N SER A 297 -16.72 -4.31 -11.85
CA SER A 297 -18.13 -3.88 -11.82
C SER A 297 -18.55 -3.46 -10.42
N GLU A 298 -18.17 -4.23 -9.40
CA GLU A 298 -18.45 -3.98 -8.01
C GLU A 298 -17.75 -2.73 -7.51
N SER A 299 -16.46 -2.56 -7.84
CA SER A 299 -15.66 -1.38 -7.50
C SER A 299 -16.26 -0.09 -8.09
N LEU A 300 -16.62 -0.13 -9.37
CA LEU A 300 -17.28 0.99 -10.04
C LEU A 300 -18.62 1.32 -9.38
N PHE A 301 -19.45 0.31 -9.11
CA PHE A 301 -20.74 0.49 -8.45
C PHE A 301 -20.58 1.09 -7.05
N ALA A 302 -19.59 0.62 -6.27
CA ALA A 302 -19.32 1.12 -4.93
C ALA A 302 -18.89 2.60 -4.95
N PHE A 303 -18.01 3.00 -5.87
CA PHE A 303 -17.66 4.41 -6.03
C PHE A 303 -18.86 5.26 -6.46
N LEU A 304 -19.69 4.76 -7.36
CA LEU A 304 -20.91 5.47 -7.76
C LEU A 304 -21.87 5.66 -6.58
N CYS A 305 -22.03 4.65 -5.71
CA CYS A 305 -22.84 4.76 -4.49
C CYS A 305 -22.26 5.75 -3.49
N LEU A 306 -20.93 5.75 -3.31
CA LEU A 306 -20.24 6.69 -2.43
C LEU A 306 -20.41 8.13 -2.91
N PHE A 307 -20.22 8.39 -4.19
CA PHE A 307 -20.42 9.74 -4.75
C PHE A 307 -21.89 10.13 -4.87
N LEU A 308 -22.82 9.18 -4.96
CA LEU A 308 -24.24 9.45 -4.76
C LEU A 308 -24.51 9.99 -3.36
N LEU A 309 -23.95 9.35 -2.34
CA LEU A 309 -24.08 9.83 -0.95
C LEU A 309 -23.57 11.26 -0.80
N LEU A 310 -22.35 11.54 -1.29
CA LEU A 310 -21.79 12.89 -1.27
C LEU A 310 -22.68 13.88 -2.05
N ARG A 311 -23.20 13.49 -3.22
CA ARG A 311 -24.07 14.34 -4.05
C ARG A 311 -25.37 14.70 -3.36
N VAL A 312 -25.91 13.80 -2.60
CA VAL A 312 -27.16 14.01 -1.86
C VAL A 312 -26.93 14.85 -0.59
N LEU A 313 -25.80 14.67 0.09
CA LEU A 313 -25.41 15.48 1.25
C LEU A 313 -25.12 16.94 0.85
N PHE A 314 -24.43 17.13 -0.27
CA PHE A 314 -24.06 18.46 -0.79
C PHE A 314 -24.90 18.82 -2.01
N LEU A 315 -26.11 19.36 -1.78
CA LEU A 315 -27.06 19.70 -2.83
C LEU A 315 -26.56 20.79 -3.78
N SER A 316 -25.74 21.72 -3.28
CA SER A 316 -25.09 22.74 -4.10
C SER A 316 -24.02 22.10 -4.99
N GLN A 317 -24.05 22.41 -6.28
CA GLN A 317 -23.07 21.88 -7.24
C GLN A 317 -21.64 22.30 -6.88
N LYS A 318 -21.45 23.56 -6.45
CA LYS A 318 -20.13 24.05 -6.04
C LYS A 318 -19.63 23.34 -4.78
N ALA A 319 -20.50 23.10 -3.79
CA ALA A 319 -20.12 22.36 -2.58
C ALA A 319 -19.77 20.93 -2.92
N TYR A 320 -20.53 20.24 -3.77
CA TYR A 320 -20.21 18.89 -4.22
C TYR A 320 -18.87 18.84 -4.99
N GLN A 321 -18.61 19.83 -5.87
CA GLN A 321 -17.34 19.91 -6.60
C GLN A 321 -16.16 20.00 -5.63
N LEU A 322 -16.22 20.95 -4.68
CA LEU A 322 -15.12 21.16 -3.73
C LEU A 322 -14.90 19.96 -2.81
N THR A 323 -15.98 19.47 -2.18
CA THR A 323 -15.89 18.36 -1.23
C THR A 323 -15.49 17.04 -1.92
N GLY A 324 -16.02 16.77 -3.11
CA GLY A 324 -15.67 15.59 -3.88
C GLY A 324 -14.21 15.60 -4.34
N MET A 325 -13.70 16.74 -4.82
CA MET A 325 -12.31 16.89 -5.20
C MET A 325 -11.36 16.73 -4.00
N LEU A 326 -11.69 17.35 -2.87
CA LEU A 326 -10.93 17.21 -1.62
C LEU A 326 -10.95 15.77 -1.12
N PHE A 327 -12.11 15.10 -1.19
CA PHE A 327 -12.24 13.69 -0.82
C PHE A 327 -11.36 12.78 -1.71
N ILE A 328 -11.36 12.99 -3.03
CA ILE A 328 -10.50 12.24 -3.96
C ILE A 328 -9.04 12.43 -3.60
N LEU A 329 -8.59 13.68 -3.40
CA LEU A 329 -7.20 13.99 -3.09
C LEU A 329 -6.75 13.33 -1.78
N LEU A 330 -7.51 13.53 -0.70
CA LEU A 330 -7.17 12.98 0.60
C LEU A 330 -7.20 11.45 0.61
N SER A 331 -8.24 10.85 0.01
CA SER A 331 -8.34 9.40 -0.04
C SER A 331 -7.27 8.77 -0.92
N ALA A 332 -6.88 9.41 -2.04
CA ALA A 332 -5.80 8.92 -2.88
C ALA A 332 -4.45 8.88 -2.16
N ILE A 333 -4.14 9.88 -1.34
CA ILE A 333 -2.90 9.92 -0.55
C ILE A 333 -2.96 8.87 0.58
N LEU A 334 -4.03 8.89 1.38
CA LEU A 334 -4.14 8.06 2.58
C LEU A 334 -4.37 6.56 2.29
N SER A 335 -4.92 6.24 1.12
CA SER A 335 -5.17 4.85 0.71
C SER A 335 -4.02 4.19 -0.04
N GLY A 336 -2.88 4.89 -0.20
CA GLY A 336 -1.71 4.30 -0.82
C GLY A 336 -1.60 4.46 -2.35
N HIS A 337 -2.53 5.17 -3.01
CA HIS A 337 -2.46 5.29 -4.47
C HIS A 337 -1.32 6.17 -4.98
N VAL A 338 -0.97 7.22 -4.24
CA VAL A 338 0.10 8.16 -4.59
C VAL A 338 1.39 7.78 -3.88
N VAL A 339 1.29 7.51 -2.59
CA VAL A 339 2.41 7.08 -1.74
C VAL A 339 2.07 5.67 -1.26
N PRO A 340 2.89 4.65 -1.56
CA PRO A 340 2.64 3.30 -1.09
C PRO A 340 2.43 3.25 0.43
N VAL A 341 1.52 2.38 0.85
CA VAL A 341 1.04 2.25 2.25
C VAL A 341 2.17 2.20 3.28
N VAL A 342 3.28 1.56 2.93
CA VAL A 342 4.45 1.36 3.81
C VAL A 342 5.20 2.66 4.12
N TYR A 343 5.11 3.64 3.25
CA TYR A 343 5.73 4.95 3.49
C TYR A 343 4.80 5.90 4.26
N LEU A 344 3.57 5.46 4.53
CA LEU A 344 2.63 6.26 5.29
C LEU A 344 2.88 6.06 6.81
N PRO A 345 2.67 7.09 7.63
CA PRO A 345 2.82 6.98 9.08
C PRO A 345 1.74 6.07 9.69
N ASP A 346 2.03 5.47 10.84
CA ASP A 346 1.18 4.46 11.51
C ASP A 346 -0.27 4.91 11.75
N TRP A 347 -0.51 6.21 11.99
CA TRP A 347 -1.86 6.74 12.15
C TRP A 347 -2.73 6.58 10.89
N ALA A 348 -2.13 6.52 9.70
CA ALA A 348 -2.86 6.32 8.44
C ALA A 348 -3.44 4.91 8.33
N SER A 349 -2.90 3.93 9.02
CA SER A 349 -3.36 2.54 9.03
C SER A 349 -4.82 2.42 9.50
N GLY A 350 -5.24 3.26 10.44
CA GLY A 350 -6.63 3.35 10.91
C GLY A 350 -7.60 3.77 9.80
N PHE A 351 -7.20 4.72 8.95
CA PHE A 351 -8.00 5.15 7.80
C PHE A 351 -8.07 4.06 6.72
N GLN A 352 -6.96 3.40 6.43
CA GLN A 352 -6.86 2.37 5.38
C GLN A 352 -7.81 1.21 5.61
N LYS A 353 -7.97 0.76 6.86
CA LYS A 353 -8.88 -0.33 7.23
C LYS A 353 -10.34 -0.08 6.81
N TRP A 354 -10.76 1.18 6.78
CA TRP A 354 -12.13 1.58 6.45
C TRP A 354 -12.28 2.22 5.07
N SER A 355 -11.16 2.48 4.39
CA SER A 355 -11.17 3.14 3.08
C SER A 355 -11.62 2.20 1.97
N LEU A 356 -12.67 2.61 1.24
CA LEU A 356 -13.11 1.92 0.02
C LEU A 356 -11.97 1.84 -1.01
N ASN A 357 -11.18 2.91 -1.15
CA ASN A 357 -10.05 2.98 -2.07
C ASN A 357 -9.00 1.91 -1.78
N THR A 358 -8.64 1.72 -0.51
CA THR A 358 -7.70 0.68 -0.10
C THR A 358 -8.24 -0.70 -0.46
N ARG A 359 -9.52 -0.97 -0.18
CA ARG A 359 -10.15 -2.27 -0.48
C ARG A 359 -10.22 -2.56 -1.98
N VAL A 360 -10.50 -1.55 -2.79
CA VAL A 360 -10.47 -1.68 -4.25
C VAL A 360 -9.06 -1.95 -4.75
N LEU A 361 -8.05 -1.28 -4.19
CA LEU A 361 -6.65 -1.50 -4.55
C LEU A 361 -6.20 -2.92 -4.17
N GLU A 362 -6.51 -3.38 -2.96
CA GLU A 362 -6.22 -4.74 -2.47
C GLU A 362 -6.90 -5.80 -3.36
N LEU A 363 -8.16 -5.59 -3.75
CA LEU A 363 -8.88 -6.47 -4.67
C LEU A 363 -8.18 -6.55 -6.04
N LEU A 364 -7.77 -5.41 -6.61
CA LEU A 364 -7.07 -5.40 -7.89
C LEU A 364 -5.71 -6.11 -7.79
N PHE A 365 -4.98 -5.95 -6.70
CA PHE A 365 -3.75 -6.71 -6.49
C PHE A 365 -4.00 -8.21 -6.41
N TYR A 366 -5.07 -8.61 -5.72
CA TYR A 366 -5.47 -10.01 -5.69
C TYR A 366 -5.71 -10.58 -7.09
N GLU A 367 -6.50 -9.89 -7.91
CA GLU A 367 -6.88 -10.31 -9.26
C GLU A 367 -5.69 -10.44 -10.22
N PHE A 368 -4.64 -9.64 -10.01
CA PHE A 368 -3.46 -9.60 -10.89
C PHE A 368 -2.24 -10.35 -10.38
N ASP A 369 -2.11 -10.59 -9.07
CA ASP A 369 -0.93 -11.25 -8.49
C ASP A 369 -1.22 -12.58 -7.79
N GLY A 370 -2.48 -12.97 -7.67
CA GLY A 370 -2.87 -14.20 -6.97
C GLY A 370 -2.67 -14.14 -5.46
N TYR A 371 -2.62 -12.94 -4.92
CA TYR A 371 -2.45 -12.72 -3.50
C TYR A 371 -3.63 -13.30 -2.72
N ASN A 372 -3.36 -14.31 -1.91
CA ASN A 372 -4.20 -14.95 -0.90
C ASN A 372 -5.69 -15.13 -1.23
N THR A 373 -6.03 -16.29 -1.84
CA THR A 373 -7.41 -16.66 -2.25
C THR A 373 -8.45 -16.55 -1.13
N ASN A 374 -8.04 -16.71 0.13
CA ASN A 374 -8.94 -16.62 1.28
C ASN A 374 -9.37 -15.18 1.60
N GLU A 375 -8.59 -14.18 1.21
CA GLU A 375 -8.87 -12.77 1.49
C GLU A 375 -9.67 -12.05 0.41
N ALA A 376 -9.65 -12.53 -0.84
CA ALA A 376 -10.42 -11.93 -1.94
C ALA A 376 -11.90 -11.79 -1.61
N PHE A 377 -12.48 -12.84 -1.03
CA PHE A 377 -13.87 -12.81 -0.60
C PHE A 377 -14.13 -11.75 0.49
N LEU A 378 -13.14 -11.51 1.36
CA LEU A 378 -13.24 -10.46 2.39
C LEU A 378 -13.19 -9.07 1.75
N TYR A 379 -12.36 -8.85 0.72
CA TYR A 379 -12.30 -7.58 -0.01
C TYR A 379 -13.61 -7.29 -0.74
N LEU A 380 -14.11 -8.24 -1.53
CA LEU A 380 -15.42 -8.14 -2.20
C LEU A 380 -16.53 -7.84 -1.19
N LYS A 381 -16.61 -8.63 -0.12
CA LYS A 381 -17.61 -8.41 0.94
C LYS A 381 -17.50 -7.01 1.56
N SER A 382 -16.29 -6.51 1.82
CA SER A 382 -16.10 -5.18 2.41
C SER A 382 -16.50 -4.05 1.45
N ILE A 383 -16.22 -4.20 0.16
CA ILE A 383 -16.64 -3.27 -0.90
C ILE A 383 -18.17 -3.24 -1.00
N LEU A 384 -18.82 -4.42 -1.03
CA LEU A 384 -20.29 -4.53 -1.03
C LEU A 384 -20.93 -3.90 0.19
N ILE A 385 -20.38 -4.12 1.40
CA ILE A 385 -20.89 -3.51 2.63
C ILE A 385 -20.80 -1.99 2.54
N THR A 386 -19.67 -1.45 2.06
CA THR A 386 -19.47 -0.01 1.90
C THR A 386 -20.43 0.58 0.85
N ALA A 387 -20.61 -0.12 -0.28
CA ALA A 387 -21.57 0.26 -1.32
C ALA A 387 -23.01 0.26 -0.79
N ALA A 388 -23.42 -0.82 -0.12
CA ALA A 388 -24.75 -0.95 0.46
C ALA A 388 -24.99 0.09 1.56
N GLY A 389 -24.03 0.33 2.44
CA GLY A 389 -24.09 1.36 3.48
C GLY A 389 -24.27 2.75 2.87
N SER A 390 -23.40 3.13 1.93
CA SER A 390 -23.47 4.43 1.24
C SER A 390 -24.80 4.60 0.50
N PHE A 391 -25.28 3.54 -0.15
CA PHE A 391 -26.56 3.56 -0.85
C PHE A 391 -27.74 3.72 0.10
N VAL A 392 -27.80 2.95 1.18
CA VAL A 392 -28.88 3.01 2.17
C VAL A 392 -28.94 4.39 2.83
N PHE A 393 -27.77 4.96 3.21
CA PHE A 393 -27.70 6.29 3.77
C PHE A 393 -28.16 7.34 2.76
N ALA A 394 -27.74 7.27 1.49
CA ALA A 394 -28.18 8.17 0.44
C ALA A 394 -29.70 8.11 0.24
N VAL A 395 -30.27 6.91 0.13
CA VAL A 395 -31.72 6.70 -0.01
C VAL A 395 -32.48 7.24 1.19
N GLY A 396 -32.04 6.92 2.41
CA GLY A 396 -32.65 7.41 3.65
C GLY A 396 -32.66 8.95 3.71
N TYR A 397 -31.55 9.56 3.36
CA TYR A 397 -31.45 11.03 3.35
C TYR A 397 -32.35 11.67 2.28
N VAL A 398 -32.41 11.11 1.06
CA VAL A 398 -33.33 11.57 0.01
C VAL A 398 -34.79 11.47 0.46
N MET A 399 -35.16 10.38 1.14
CA MET A 399 -36.52 10.24 1.68
C MET A 399 -36.85 11.28 2.74
N THR A 400 -35.89 11.64 3.61
CA THR A 400 -36.07 12.71 4.61
C THR A 400 -36.22 14.07 3.95
N LEU A 401 -35.42 14.37 2.93
CA LEU A 401 -35.54 15.58 2.13
C LEU A 401 -36.92 15.67 1.45
N GLN A 402 -37.40 14.58 0.84
CA GLN A 402 -38.72 14.55 0.20
C GLN A 402 -39.87 14.84 1.20
N ARG A 403 -39.76 14.36 2.44
CA ARG A 403 -40.76 14.63 3.49
C ARG A 403 -40.78 16.11 3.89
N ARG A 404 -39.61 16.76 3.95
CA ARG A 404 -39.49 18.20 4.25
C ARG A 404 -40.06 19.10 3.15
N TRP A 405 -39.99 18.66 1.89
CA TRP A 405 -40.49 19.43 0.74
C TRP A 405 -42.00 19.23 0.46
N ARG A 406 -42.61 18.22 1.11
CA ARG A 406 -44.06 18.01 1.04
C ARG A 406 -44.86 18.75 2.13
N LYS A 407 -44.16 19.23 3.15
CA LYS A 407 -44.72 20.15 4.18
C LYS A 407 -44.50 21.61 3.74
#